data_f6e40222b24ea87ed02f27a627b0c1cf
#
_entry.id   f6e40222b24ea87ed02f27a627b0c1cf
#
_cell.length_a   1.000
_cell.length_b   1.000
_cell.length_c   1.000
_cell.angle_alpha   90.00
_cell.angle_beta   90.00
_cell.angle_gamma   90.00
#
_symmetry.space_group_name_H-M   'P 1'
#
loop_
_entity.id
_entity.type
_entity.pdbx_description
1 polymer ?
#
loop_
_entity_poly.entity_id
_entity_poly.type
_entity_poly.pdbx_seq_one_letter_code
_entity_poly.pdbx_strand_id
1 'polypeptide(L)'
;MIDHTGIGVEDMGRSAAFYDAALGALGLRRALELPENEGTDGIGYGVDYPIFWIDRFHPHSVGQHVAFAAKSRAEVESFHAAASRAGGTDNGAPGLREGGYPPGYYAAFVLDPDGNNIEAVFREA
;
A
#
# COMPACT_ATOMS: atom_id res chain seq x y z
N MET A 1 -5.80 18.59 4.15
CA MET A 1 -5.88 17.47 3.18
C MET A 1 -4.47 17.02 2.81
N ILE A 2 -4.25 15.73 2.77
CA ILE A 2 -2.93 15.16 2.44
C ILE A 2 -2.80 15.09 0.91
N ASP A 3 -1.75 15.69 0.35
CA ASP A 3 -1.43 15.59 -1.07
C ASP A 3 -0.75 14.25 -1.38
N HIS A 4 0.30 13.96 -0.64
CA HIS A 4 1.01 12.68 -0.78
C HIS A 4 1.69 12.33 0.53
N THR A 5 2.02 11.04 0.69
CA THR A 5 2.78 10.54 1.82
C THR A 5 3.75 9.48 1.32
N GLY A 6 4.63 9.00 2.17
CA GLY A 6 5.58 7.99 1.77
C GLY A 6 6.28 7.35 2.95
N ILE A 7 7.00 6.28 2.66
CA ILE A 7 7.78 5.55 3.65
C ILE A 7 9.16 5.24 3.08
N GLY A 8 10.15 5.18 3.96
CA GLY A 8 11.46 4.63 3.62
C GLY A 8 11.40 3.11 3.59
N VAL A 9 12.13 2.49 2.66
CA VAL A 9 12.19 1.04 2.51
C VAL A 9 13.63 0.56 2.60
N GLU A 10 13.81 -0.68 3.07
CA GLU A 10 15.15 -1.27 3.20
C GLU A 10 15.67 -1.71 1.84
N ASP A 11 14.85 -2.41 1.06
CA ASP A 11 15.21 -2.98 -0.23
C ASP A 11 14.20 -2.53 -1.29
N MET A 12 14.64 -1.69 -2.20
CA MET A 12 13.75 -1.11 -3.21
C MET A 12 13.14 -2.17 -4.12
N GLY A 13 13.91 -3.14 -4.57
CA GLY A 13 13.40 -4.19 -5.46
C GLY A 13 12.31 -5.03 -4.79
N ARG A 14 12.53 -5.41 -3.55
CA ARG A 14 11.58 -6.20 -2.77
C ARG A 14 10.28 -5.41 -2.51
N SER A 15 10.43 -4.17 -2.09
CA SER A 15 9.28 -3.32 -1.80
C SER A 15 8.53 -2.91 -3.06
N ALA A 16 9.24 -2.65 -4.17
CA ALA A 16 8.60 -2.35 -5.45
C ALA A 16 7.76 -3.52 -5.94
N ALA A 17 8.26 -4.75 -5.85
CA ALA A 17 7.48 -5.93 -6.23
C ALA A 17 6.19 -6.03 -5.43
N PHE A 18 6.25 -5.76 -4.13
CA PHE A 18 5.07 -5.76 -3.27
C PHE A 18 4.08 -4.65 -3.67
N TYR A 19 4.55 -3.40 -3.75
CA TYR A 19 3.65 -2.27 -4.01
C TYR A 19 3.14 -2.23 -5.44
N ASP A 20 3.91 -2.69 -6.43
CA ASP A 20 3.40 -2.85 -7.80
C ASP A 20 2.17 -3.75 -7.81
N ALA A 21 2.24 -4.88 -7.10
CA ALA A 21 1.15 -5.85 -7.06
C ALA A 21 -0.02 -5.35 -6.20
N ALA A 22 0.26 -4.91 -4.98
CA ALA A 22 -0.76 -4.50 -4.03
C ALA A 22 -1.54 -3.27 -4.51
N LEU A 23 -0.83 -2.23 -4.93
CA LEU A 23 -1.46 -0.99 -5.38
C LEU A 23 -2.00 -1.13 -6.80
N GLY A 24 -1.40 -1.99 -7.62
CA GLY A 24 -1.94 -2.32 -8.94
C GLY A 24 -3.35 -2.90 -8.86
N ALA A 25 -3.63 -3.69 -7.84
CA ALA A 25 -4.96 -4.24 -7.59
C ALA A 25 -6.00 -3.15 -7.29
N LEU A 26 -5.54 -1.98 -6.83
CA LEU A 26 -6.41 -0.82 -6.54
C LEU A 26 -6.43 0.20 -7.68
N GLY A 27 -5.77 -0.11 -8.81
CA GLY A 27 -5.73 0.78 -9.97
C GLY A 27 -4.64 1.84 -9.91
N LEU A 28 -3.71 1.75 -8.97
CA LEU A 28 -2.58 2.66 -8.91
C LEU A 28 -1.40 2.07 -9.70
N ARG A 29 -0.57 2.96 -10.23
CA ARG A 29 0.61 2.57 -11.00
C ARG A 29 1.80 3.41 -10.58
N ARG A 30 2.99 3.05 -11.06
CA ARG A 30 4.15 3.92 -10.91
C ARG A 30 3.90 5.18 -11.73
N ALA A 31 3.59 6.27 -11.07
CA ALA A 31 3.34 7.55 -11.72
C ALA A 31 4.63 8.32 -11.95
N LEU A 32 5.64 8.09 -11.10
CA LEU A 32 6.93 8.75 -11.21
C LEU A 32 7.99 7.85 -10.58
N GLU A 33 9.14 7.76 -11.25
CA GLU A 33 10.28 7.01 -10.72
C GLU A 33 11.49 7.94 -10.68
N LEU A 34 12.15 7.97 -9.53
CA LEU A 34 13.44 8.63 -9.40
C LEU A 34 14.52 7.56 -9.53
N PRO A 35 15.53 7.77 -10.38
CA PRO A 35 16.53 6.75 -10.62
C PRO A 35 17.37 6.49 -9.39
N GLU A 36 17.89 5.27 -9.29
CA GLU A 36 18.88 4.94 -8.28
C GLU A 36 20.14 5.76 -8.56
N ASN A 37 20.47 6.62 -7.60
CA ASN A 37 21.65 7.49 -7.69
C ASN A 37 22.09 7.86 -6.29
N GLU A 38 23.12 7.20 -5.80
CA GLU A 38 23.69 7.46 -4.48
C GLU A 38 22.68 7.28 -3.33
N GLY A 39 21.76 6.31 -3.48
CA GLY A 39 20.75 6.03 -2.46
C GLY A 39 19.56 6.97 -2.48
N THR A 40 19.33 7.66 -3.60
CA THR A 40 18.24 8.60 -3.74
C THR A 40 17.11 8.08 -4.62
N ASP A 41 17.00 6.77 -4.78
CA ASP A 41 15.95 6.14 -5.56
C ASP A 41 14.61 6.21 -4.83
N GLY A 42 13.56 6.36 -5.63
CA GLY A 42 12.20 6.43 -5.14
C GLY A 42 11.18 6.10 -6.21
N ILE A 43 10.03 5.59 -5.81
CA ILE A 43 8.90 5.30 -6.70
C ILE A 43 7.66 5.94 -6.10
N GLY A 44 6.98 6.76 -6.89
CA GLY A 44 5.71 7.36 -6.51
C GLY A 44 4.57 6.70 -7.24
N TYR A 45 3.60 6.21 -6.49
CA TYR A 45 2.43 5.50 -7.01
C TYR A 45 1.20 6.42 -7.01
N GLY A 46 0.42 6.34 -8.07
CA GLY A 46 -0.80 7.13 -8.21
C GLY A 46 -1.49 6.83 -9.52
N VAL A 47 -2.49 7.64 -9.88
CA VAL A 47 -3.15 7.57 -11.18
C VAL A 47 -2.57 8.66 -12.09
N ASP A 48 -2.85 9.92 -11.78
CA ASP A 48 -2.37 11.06 -12.58
C ASP A 48 -1.07 11.63 -12.03
N TYR A 49 -0.88 11.53 -10.71
CA TYR A 49 0.31 11.99 -10.02
C TYR A 49 0.55 11.12 -8.80
N PRO A 50 1.79 11.09 -8.27
CA PRO A 50 2.08 10.21 -7.14
C PRO A 50 1.41 10.70 -5.86
N ILE A 51 0.74 9.78 -5.18
CA ILE A 51 0.12 10.03 -3.86
C ILE A 51 0.83 9.25 -2.75
N PHE A 52 1.56 8.21 -3.10
CA PHE A 52 2.27 7.39 -2.13
C PHE A 52 3.65 7.05 -2.67
N TRP A 53 4.68 7.33 -1.86
CA TRP A 53 6.07 7.11 -2.23
C TRP A 53 6.70 6.01 -1.40
N ILE A 54 7.53 5.20 -2.05
CA ILE A 54 8.54 4.39 -1.37
C ILE A 54 9.90 4.92 -1.81
N ASP A 55 10.83 5.06 -0.87
CA ASP A 55 12.13 5.64 -1.18
C ASP A 55 13.23 5.13 -0.25
N ARG A 56 14.46 5.50 -0.59
CA ARG A 56 15.62 5.27 0.25
C ARG A 56 16.25 6.57 0.77
N PHE A 57 15.53 7.69 0.63
CA PHE A 57 15.92 8.98 1.20
C PHE A 57 15.82 8.97 2.72
N HIS A 58 14.84 8.22 3.22
CA HIS A 58 14.53 8.16 4.64
C HIS A 58 14.94 6.81 5.21
N PRO A 59 15.17 6.72 6.50
CA PRO A 59 15.37 5.41 7.16
C PRO A 59 14.18 4.52 6.87
N HIS A 60 14.41 3.21 6.67
CA HIS A 60 13.29 2.33 6.38
C HIS A 60 12.32 2.28 7.57
N SER A 61 11.04 2.27 7.23
CA SER A 61 9.95 2.29 8.20
C SER A 61 9.56 0.88 8.61
N VAL A 62 9.25 0.72 9.89
CA VAL A 62 8.62 -0.49 10.42
C VAL A 62 7.45 -0.04 11.28
N GLY A 63 6.31 -0.72 11.18
CA GLY A 63 5.15 -0.41 12.02
C GLY A 63 4.38 0.84 11.63
N GLN A 64 4.60 1.38 10.44
CA GLN A 64 3.74 2.45 9.91
C GLN A 64 2.41 1.87 9.45
N HIS A 65 1.39 2.73 9.35
CA HIS A 65 0.08 2.35 8.85
C HIS A 65 -0.37 3.30 7.75
N VAL A 66 -0.75 2.74 6.60
CA VAL A 66 -1.33 3.50 5.49
C VAL A 66 -2.53 2.73 4.97
N ALA A 67 -3.67 3.42 4.82
CA ALA A 67 -4.89 2.83 4.28
C ALA A 67 -5.20 3.48 2.93
N PHE A 68 -5.43 2.65 1.92
CA PHE A 68 -5.78 3.06 0.58
C PHE A 68 -7.27 2.85 0.34
N ALA A 69 -7.93 3.83 -0.26
CA ALA A 69 -9.34 3.70 -0.61
C ALA A 69 -9.51 2.74 -1.79
N ALA A 70 -10.39 1.75 -1.63
CA ALA A 70 -10.81 0.86 -2.70
C ALA A 70 -12.19 1.27 -3.19
N LYS A 71 -12.54 0.89 -4.42
CA LYS A 71 -13.82 1.25 -5.05
C LYS A 71 -14.88 0.17 -4.90
N SER A 72 -14.51 -1.00 -4.40
CA SER A 72 -15.41 -2.14 -4.27
C SER A 72 -14.84 -3.16 -3.31
N ARG A 73 -15.68 -4.10 -2.85
CA ARG A 73 -15.20 -5.26 -2.10
C ARG A 73 -14.22 -6.08 -2.93
N ALA A 74 -14.51 -6.22 -4.24
CA ALA A 74 -13.64 -6.99 -5.12
C ALA A 74 -12.23 -6.42 -5.19
N GLU A 75 -12.09 -5.09 -5.18
CA GLU A 75 -10.75 -4.46 -5.13
C GLU A 75 -10.02 -4.76 -3.83
N VAL A 76 -10.72 -4.74 -2.69
CA VAL A 76 -10.14 -5.09 -1.40
C VAL A 76 -9.62 -6.53 -1.41
N GLU A 77 -10.42 -7.45 -1.98
CA GLU A 77 -10.07 -8.86 -2.09
C GLU A 77 -8.88 -9.07 -3.02
N SER A 78 -8.86 -8.38 -4.16
CA SER A 78 -7.75 -8.43 -5.12
C SER A 78 -6.46 -7.88 -4.50
N PHE A 79 -6.56 -6.79 -3.75
CA PHE A 79 -5.43 -6.22 -3.02
C PHE A 79 -4.82 -7.24 -2.06
N HIS A 80 -5.65 -7.86 -1.24
CA HIS A 80 -5.18 -8.83 -0.25
C HIS A 80 -4.48 -10.02 -0.91
N ALA A 81 -5.08 -10.56 -1.97
CA ALA A 81 -4.51 -11.69 -2.69
C ALA A 81 -3.19 -11.32 -3.38
N ALA A 82 -3.14 -10.19 -4.08
CA ALA A 82 -1.95 -9.76 -4.80
C ALA A 82 -0.80 -9.40 -3.83
N ALA A 83 -1.11 -8.67 -2.77
CA ALA A 83 -0.12 -8.27 -1.77
C ALA A 83 0.46 -9.49 -1.05
N SER A 84 -0.38 -10.44 -0.70
CA SER A 84 0.06 -11.67 -0.01
C SER A 84 0.99 -12.50 -0.88
N ARG A 85 0.73 -12.57 -2.19
CA ARG A 85 1.59 -13.31 -3.13
C ARG A 85 2.90 -12.59 -3.43
N ALA A 86 2.94 -11.29 -3.27
CA ALA A 86 4.10 -10.48 -3.65
C ALA A 86 5.03 -10.14 -2.48
N GLY A 87 5.04 -10.95 -1.45
CA GLY A 87 5.96 -10.80 -0.32
C GLY A 87 5.33 -10.21 0.93
N GLY A 88 4.02 -9.97 0.93
CA GLY A 88 3.30 -9.50 2.10
C GLY A 88 2.93 -10.63 3.05
N THR A 89 2.56 -10.26 4.27
CA THR A 89 2.09 -11.17 5.30
C THR A 89 0.67 -10.78 5.68
N ASP A 90 -0.25 -11.75 5.67
CA ASP A 90 -1.63 -11.50 6.06
C ASP A 90 -1.70 -10.89 7.47
N ASN A 91 -2.43 -9.80 7.59
CA ASN A 91 -2.66 -9.12 8.87
C ASN A 91 -4.14 -8.80 9.07
N GLY A 92 -5.02 -9.41 8.29
CA GLY A 92 -6.46 -9.25 8.38
C GLY A 92 -7.13 -9.53 7.05
N ALA A 93 -7.79 -10.69 6.92
CA ALA A 93 -8.45 -11.10 5.68
C ALA A 93 -9.59 -10.14 5.31
N PRO A 94 -9.95 -10.07 4.00
CA PRO A 94 -11.04 -9.18 3.57
C PRO A 94 -12.34 -9.48 4.31
N GLY A 95 -13.00 -8.43 4.79
CA GLY A 95 -14.29 -8.58 5.46
C GLY A 95 -14.76 -7.28 6.08
N LEU A 96 -16.02 -7.26 6.47
CA LEU A 96 -16.57 -6.16 7.26
C LEU A 96 -15.91 -6.15 8.63
N ARG A 97 -15.64 -4.96 9.13
CA ARG A 97 -15.05 -4.76 10.45
C ARG A 97 -16.11 -4.30 11.43
N GLU A 98 -15.97 -4.77 12.68
CA GLU A 98 -16.88 -4.45 13.77
C GLU A 98 -16.08 -3.85 14.93
N GLY A 99 -16.73 -3.58 16.05
CA GLY A 99 -16.03 -3.15 17.24
C GLY A 99 -15.33 -1.80 17.13
N GLY A 100 -16.09 -0.76 16.84
CA GLY A 100 -15.55 0.61 16.77
C GLY A 100 -15.29 1.13 15.37
N TYR A 101 -15.34 0.26 14.36
CA TYR A 101 -15.28 0.71 12.98
C TYR A 101 -16.62 1.28 12.54
N PRO A 102 -16.66 2.26 11.61
CA PRO A 102 -17.91 2.76 11.07
C PRO A 102 -18.69 1.65 10.36
N PRO A 103 -20.03 1.73 10.30
CA PRO A 103 -20.81 0.78 9.51
C PRO A 103 -20.38 0.76 8.04
N GLY A 104 -20.33 -0.42 7.43
CA GLY A 104 -19.96 -0.56 6.03
C GLY A 104 -18.46 -0.51 5.77
N TYR A 105 -17.62 -0.64 6.79
CA TYR A 105 -16.17 -0.61 6.66
C TYR A 105 -15.67 -2.00 6.26
N TYR A 106 -15.45 -2.18 4.95
CA TYR A 106 -14.94 -3.45 4.40
C TYR A 106 -13.46 -3.30 4.08
N ALA A 107 -12.63 -4.08 4.74
CA ALA A 107 -11.18 -3.84 4.64
C ALA A 107 -10.38 -5.14 4.68
N ALA A 108 -9.12 -5.04 4.26
CA ALA A 108 -8.12 -6.07 4.41
C ALA A 108 -6.79 -5.42 4.78
N PHE A 109 -5.95 -6.17 5.48
CA PHE A 109 -4.68 -5.68 6.00
C PHE A 109 -3.58 -6.66 5.63
N VAL A 110 -2.46 -6.14 5.15
CA VAL A 110 -1.27 -6.94 4.81
C VAL A 110 -0.04 -6.19 5.32
N LEU A 111 0.87 -6.92 5.96
CA LEU A 111 2.17 -6.33 6.29
C LEU A 111 3.04 -6.30 5.04
N ASP A 112 3.67 -5.16 4.77
CA ASP A 112 4.61 -5.07 3.67
C ASP A 112 5.94 -5.78 4.02
N PRO A 113 6.92 -5.87 3.10
CA PRO A 113 8.16 -6.59 3.39
C PRO A 113 8.95 -6.07 4.59
N ASP A 114 8.76 -4.82 5.00
CA ASP A 114 9.43 -4.24 6.15
C ASP A 114 8.58 -4.29 7.44
N GLY A 115 7.35 -4.80 7.36
CA GLY A 115 6.47 -4.93 8.52
C GLY A 115 5.54 -3.75 8.74
N ASN A 116 5.32 -2.90 7.73
CA ASN A 116 4.34 -1.82 7.80
C ASN A 116 2.94 -2.36 7.51
N ASN A 117 1.94 -1.84 8.22
CA ASN A 117 0.56 -2.28 8.09
C ASN A 117 -0.13 -1.52 6.96
N ILE A 118 -0.34 -2.21 5.85
CA ILE A 118 -0.96 -1.64 4.66
C ILE A 118 -2.38 -2.15 4.53
N GLU A 119 -3.31 -1.24 4.35
CA GLU A 119 -4.74 -1.54 4.34
C GLU A 119 -5.36 -1.10 3.02
N ALA A 120 -6.34 -1.87 2.54
CA ALA A 120 -7.28 -1.40 1.54
C ALA A 120 -8.66 -1.37 2.19
N VAL A 121 -9.40 -0.28 2.02
CA VAL A 121 -10.71 -0.12 2.62
C VAL A 121 -11.74 0.38 1.61
N PHE A 122 -12.88 -0.28 1.57
CA PHE A 122 -14.06 0.16 0.82
C PHE A 122 -15.15 0.50 1.82
N ARG A 123 -15.60 1.75 1.79
CA ARG A 123 -16.68 2.20 2.67
C ARG A 123 -18.00 2.05 1.91
N GLU A 124 -18.81 1.09 2.33
CA GLU A 124 -20.14 0.88 1.76
C GLU A 124 -21.09 2.00 2.19
N ALA A 125 -21.86 2.47 1.25
CA ALA A 125 -22.83 3.54 1.51
C ALA A 125 -24.01 3.05 2.35
#